data_f8dc53bb81d6264fd03c043b610f85d5
#
_entry.id   f8dc53bb81d6264fd03c043b610f85d5
#
_cell.length_a   1.000
_cell.length_b   1.000
_cell.length_c   1.000
_cell.angle_alpha   90.00
_cell.angle_beta   90.00
_cell.angle_gamma   90.00
#
_symmetry.space_group_name_H-M   'P 1'
#
loop_
_entity.id
_entity.type
_entity.pdbx_description
1 polymer ?
#
loop_
_entity_poly.entity_id
_entity_poly.type
_entity_poly.pdbx_seq_one_letter_code
_entity_poly.pdbx_strand_id
1 'polypeptide(L)'
;MPRVKGGSASDKKRKRLFSITKGYWGRKKNVYRKAREAFLHSLSRAYTDRKRKKRDFRRLWITRINAASRAQGLSYSVLMNGLKKAGININRKMLSELAINDMAAFTQLAGQARNALGK
;
A
#
# COMPACT_ATOMS: atom_id res chain seq x y z
N MET A 1 -27.50 50.88 -7.34
CA MET A 1 -27.69 49.46 -7.11
C MET A 1 -26.40 48.85 -6.59
N PRO A 2 -26.45 48.06 -5.48
CA PRO A 2 -25.24 47.43 -4.97
C PRO A 2 -24.72 46.38 -5.98
N ARG A 3 -23.43 46.49 -6.34
CA ARG A 3 -22.76 45.54 -7.24
C ARG A 3 -22.46 44.26 -6.47
N VAL A 4 -22.99 43.11 -6.88
CA VAL A 4 -22.69 41.81 -6.31
C VAL A 4 -21.25 41.43 -6.66
N LYS A 5 -20.36 41.43 -5.62
CA LYS A 5 -18.97 40.99 -5.76
C LYS A 5 -18.88 39.55 -5.19
N GLY A 6 -18.38 38.62 -5.98
CA GLY A 6 -17.99 37.31 -5.46
C GLY A 6 -18.82 36.11 -5.89
N GLY A 7 -19.79 36.24 -6.78
CA GLY A 7 -20.58 35.14 -7.34
C GLY A 7 -21.50 34.42 -6.32
N SER A 8 -22.41 33.61 -6.83
CA SER A 8 -23.32 32.84 -5.99
C SER A 8 -22.62 31.68 -5.28
N ALA A 9 -23.20 31.17 -4.20
CA ALA A 9 -22.69 29.99 -3.47
C ALA A 9 -22.63 28.76 -4.39
N SER A 10 -23.53 28.63 -5.34
CA SER A 10 -23.55 27.55 -6.33
C SER A 10 -22.35 27.63 -7.28
N ASP A 11 -21.97 28.84 -7.72
CA ASP A 11 -20.80 29.03 -8.59
C ASP A 11 -19.49 28.72 -7.86
N LYS A 12 -19.38 29.11 -6.61
CA LYS A 12 -18.22 28.74 -5.76
C LYS A 12 -18.09 27.24 -5.61
N LYS A 13 -19.20 26.51 -5.35
CA LYS A 13 -19.22 25.05 -5.27
C LYS A 13 -18.80 24.40 -6.60
N ARG A 14 -19.33 24.92 -7.71
CA ARG A 14 -19.00 24.42 -9.06
C ARG A 14 -17.51 24.64 -9.39
N LYS A 15 -16.98 25.83 -9.16
CA LYS A 15 -15.56 26.13 -9.36
C LYS A 15 -14.66 25.22 -8.52
N ARG A 16 -14.99 25.01 -7.24
CA ARG A 16 -14.25 24.09 -6.37
C ARG A 16 -14.28 22.65 -6.90
N LEU A 17 -15.42 22.16 -7.35
CA LEU A 17 -15.53 20.82 -7.91
C LEU A 17 -14.66 20.68 -9.16
N PHE A 18 -14.72 21.63 -10.09
CA PHE A 18 -13.91 21.58 -11.30
C PHE A 18 -12.42 21.76 -11.07
N SER A 19 -12.00 22.45 -10.03
CA SER A 19 -10.58 22.50 -9.66
C SER A 19 -10.06 21.13 -9.24
N ILE A 20 -10.88 20.34 -8.55
CA ILE A 20 -10.51 18.98 -8.10
C ILE A 20 -10.54 17.98 -9.26
N THR A 21 -11.55 18.09 -10.14
CA THR A 21 -11.72 17.17 -11.29
C THR A 21 -10.94 17.60 -12.53
N LYS A 22 -10.12 18.65 -12.42
CA LYS A 22 -9.24 19.10 -13.51
C LYS A 22 -8.36 17.94 -13.99
N GLY A 23 -8.30 17.73 -15.30
CA GLY A 23 -7.54 16.63 -15.89
C GLY A 23 -8.26 15.29 -15.96
N TYR A 24 -9.47 15.16 -15.42
CA TYR A 24 -10.24 13.91 -15.55
C TYR A 24 -10.61 13.65 -17.01
N TRP A 25 -10.62 12.40 -17.41
CA TRP A 25 -10.87 11.98 -18.78
C TRP A 25 -12.31 12.31 -19.25
N GLY A 26 -12.43 12.78 -20.48
CA GLY A 26 -13.70 13.07 -21.13
C GLY A 26 -14.50 14.21 -20.44
N ARG A 27 -15.80 14.05 -20.37
CA ARG A 27 -16.73 15.04 -19.80
C ARG A 27 -16.72 15.12 -18.26
N LYS A 28 -15.95 14.28 -17.60
CA LYS A 28 -15.84 14.24 -16.12
C LYS A 28 -15.12 15.48 -15.54
N LYS A 29 -14.46 16.28 -16.37
CA LYS A 29 -13.77 17.52 -15.99
C LYS A 29 -14.58 18.81 -16.15
N ASN A 30 -15.59 18.84 -17.04
CA ASN A 30 -16.29 20.06 -17.45
C ASN A 30 -17.81 19.99 -17.34
N VAL A 31 -18.42 18.82 -17.25
CA VAL A 31 -19.87 18.65 -17.03
C VAL A 31 -20.12 18.40 -15.55
N TYR A 32 -20.80 19.32 -14.87
CA TYR A 32 -20.98 19.31 -13.41
C TYR A 32 -21.52 17.98 -12.87
N ARG A 33 -22.59 17.42 -13.48
CA ARG A 33 -23.18 16.16 -13.05
C ARG A 33 -22.18 15.01 -13.10
N LYS A 34 -21.44 14.89 -14.22
CA LYS A 34 -20.41 13.85 -14.41
C LYS A 34 -19.17 14.06 -13.53
N ALA A 35 -18.77 15.32 -13.34
CA ALA A 35 -17.67 15.66 -12.44
C ALA A 35 -18.00 15.32 -10.99
N ARG A 36 -19.21 15.65 -10.52
CA ARG A 36 -19.66 15.34 -9.16
C ARG A 36 -19.68 13.82 -8.90
N GLU A 37 -20.24 13.06 -9.82
CA GLU A 37 -20.29 11.59 -9.74
C GLU A 37 -18.87 11.01 -9.67
N ALA A 38 -17.99 11.40 -10.59
CA ALA A 38 -16.61 10.95 -10.62
C ALA A 38 -15.83 11.32 -9.33
N PHE A 39 -16.06 12.51 -8.80
CA PHE A 39 -15.46 12.95 -7.53
C PHE A 39 -15.92 12.09 -6.33
N LEU A 40 -17.22 11.83 -6.21
CA LEU A 40 -17.74 10.98 -5.13
C LEU A 40 -17.17 9.55 -5.21
N HIS A 41 -17.11 8.98 -6.42
CA HIS A 41 -16.49 7.68 -6.62
C HIS A 41 -15.00 7.67 -6.27
N SER A 42 -14.26 8.74 -6.61
CA SER A 42 -12.83 8.82 -6.27
C SER A 42 -12.60 8.82 -4.77
N LEU A 43 -13.41 9.54 -4.00
CA LEU A 43 -13.31 9.57 -2.53
C LEU A 43 -13.63 8.21 -1.91
N SER A 44 -14.70 7.55 -2.37
CA SER A 44 -15.08 6.21 -1.90
C SER A 44 -13.98 5.19 -2.18
N ARG A 45 -13.42 5.20 -3.40
CA ARG A 45 -12.31 4.32 -3.77
C ARG A 45 -11.05 4.62 -2.96
N ALA A 46 -10.69 5.90 -2.80
CA ALA A 46 -9.54 6.28 -2.00
C ALA A 46 -9.62 5.76 -0.55
N TYR A 47 -10.81 5.77 0.06
CA TYR A 47 -11.03 5.17 1.38
C TYR A 47 -10.76 3.66 1.36
N THR A 48 -11.33 2.95 0.40
CA THR A 48 -11.15 1.49 0.27
C THR A 48 -9.68 1.13 -0.01
N ASP A 49 -9.02 1.88 -0.90
CA ASP A 49 -7.64 1.61 -1.31
C ASP A 49 -6.63 1.90 -0.21
N ARG A 50 -6.87 2.90 0.65
CA ARG A 50 -6.04 3.09 1.86
C ARG A 50 -6.08 1.87 2.79
N LYS A 51 -7.22 1.17 2.89
CA LYS A 51 -7.32 -0.10 3.64
C LYS A 51 -6.64 -1.26 2.90
N ARG A 52 -6.80 -1.32 1.57
CA ARG A 52 -6.16 -2.36 0.73
C ARG A 52 -4.66 -2.24 0.72
N LYS A 53 -4.11 -1.03 0.63
CA LYS A 53 -2.67 -0.76 0.58
C LYS A 53 -1.88 -1.54 1.64
N LYS A 54 -2.38 -1.58 2.89
CA LYS A 54 -1.73 -2.31 3.99
C LYS A 54 -1.65 -3.82 3.71
N ARG A 55 -2.71 -4.41 3.12
CA ARG A 55 -2.77 -5.83 2.78
C ARG A 55 -1.87 -6.15 1.59
N ASP A 56 -1.82 -5.27 0.60
CA ASP A 56 -1.03 -5.47 -0.61
C ASP A 56 0.47 -5.38 -0.31
N PHE A 57 0.90 -4.41 0.49
CA PHE A 57 2.29 -4.36 0.95
C PHE A 57 2.68 -5.59 1.78
N ARG A 58 1.81 -6.04 2.70
CA ARG A 58 2.09 -7.27 3.46
C ARG A 58 2.22 -8.48 2.55
N ARG A 59 1.37 -8.61 1.53
CA ARG A 59 1.46 -9.70 0.53
C ARG A 59 2.78 -9.62 -0.23
N LEU A 60 3.17 -8.43 -0.67
CA LEU A 60 4.45 -8.20 -1.35
C LEU A 60 5.65 -8.61 -0.48
N TRP A 61 5.68 -8.21 0.79
CA TRP A 61 6.76 -8.63 1.70
C TRP A 61 6.81 -10.14 1.87
N ILE A 62 5.67 -10.79 2.06
CA ILE A 62 5.59 -12.25 2.19
C ILE A 62 6.13 -12.95 0.93
N THR A 63 5.78 -12.46 -0.26
CA THR A 63 6.29 -13.00 -1.54
C THR A 63 7.81 -12.89 -1.63
N ARG A 64 8.38 -11.74 -1.28
CA ARG A 64 9.83 -11.51 -1.29
C ARG A 64 10.57 -12.42 -0.29
N ILE A 65 10.07 -12.48 0.95
CA ILE A 65 10.64 -13.36 1.98
C ILE A 65 10.55 -14.83 1.55
N ASN A 66 9.43 -15.25 0.96
CA ASN A 66 9.25 -16.62 0.50
C ASN A 66 10.21 -16.98 -0.64
N ALA A 67 10.46 -16.07 -1.58
CA ALA A 67 11.45 -16.28 -2.64
C ALA A 67 12.86 -16.48 -2.06
N ALA A 68 13.29 -15.60 -1.16
CA ALA A 68 14.58 -15.68 -0.51
C ALA A 68 14.72 -16.92 0.39
N SER A 69 13.67 -17.28 1.14
CA SER A 69 13.68 -18.47 1.99
C SER A 69 13.74 -19.76 1.18
N ARG A 70 13.07 -19.84 0.05
CA ARG A 70 13.14 -21.00 -0.88
C ARG A 70 14.52 -21.18 -1.46
N ALA A 71 15.22 -20.09 -1.78
CA ALA A 71 16.63 -20.15 -2.20
C ALA A 71 17.55 -20.78 -1.13
N GLN A 72 17.16 -20.66 0.15
CA GLN A 72 17.84 -21.31 1.28
C GLN A 72 17.26 -22.70 1.65
N GLY A 73 16.36 -23.24 0.82
CA GLY A 73 15.73 -24.56 1.04
C GLY A 73 14.66 -24.57 2.14
N LEU A 74 14.16 -23.41 2.58
CA LEU A 74 13.13 -23.28 3.60
C LEU A 74 11.82 -22.75 2.98
N SER A 75 10.67 -23.21 3.48
CA SER A 75 9.39 -22.55 3.18
C SER A 75 9.20 -21.35 4.09
N TYR A 76 8.37 -20.40 3.67
CA TYR A 76 8.03 -19.19 4.45
C TYR A 76 7.53 -19.52 5.86
N SER A 77 6.64 -20.51 6.00
CA SER A 77 6.06 -20.90 7.27
C SER A 77 7.11 -21.52 8.21
N VAL A 78 8.01 -22.33 7.67
CA VAL A 78 9.12 -22.94 8.42
C VAL A 78 10.09 -21.87 8.90
N LEU A 79 10.49 -20.93 8.03
CA LEU A 79 11.33 -19.78 8.38
C LEU A 79 10.72 -18.97 9.52
N MET A 80 9.46 -18.58 9.40
CA MET A 80 8.77 -17.76 10.41
C MET A 80 8.61 -18.47 11.74
N ASN A 81 8.37 -19.78 11.72
CA ASN A 81 8.31 -20.59 12.94
C ASN A 81 9.70 -20.72 13.59
N GLY A 82 10.74 -20.94 12.79
CA GLY A 82 12.12 -21.01 13.27
C GLY A 82 12.58 -19.69 13.93
N LEU A 83 12.33 -18.55 13.28
CA LEU A 83 12.64 -17.23 13.85
C LEU A 83 11.89 -16.99 15.16
N LYS A 84 10.62 -17.38 15.23
CA LYS A 84 9.84 -17.30 16.49
C LYS A 84 10.42 -18.16 17.60
N LYS A 85 10.84 -19.40 17.30
CA LYS A 85 11.49 -20.30 18.27
C LYS A 85 12.86 -19.80 18.70
N ALA A 86 13.62 -19.19 17.79
CA ALA A 86 14.89 -18.53 18.08
C ALA A 86 14.75 -17.24 18.90
N GLY A 87 13.53 -16.78 19.21
CA GLY A 87 13.30 -15.53 19.93
C GLY A 87 13.55 -14.25 19.10
N ILE A 88 13.73 -14.40 17.80
CA ILE A 88 14.05 -13.30 16.88
C ILE A 88 12.75 -12.60 16.44
N ASN A 89 12.53 -11.39 16.94
CA ASN A 89 11.32 -10.62 16.66
C ASN A 89 11.57 -9.52 15.63
N ILE A 90 11.61 -9.89 14.36
CA ILE A 90 11.76 -8.98 13.21
C ILE A 90 10.44 -8.87 12.45
N ASN A 91 10.04 -7.64 12.10
CA ASN A 91 8.82 -7.43 11.31
C ASN A 91 9.04 -7.82 9.84
N ARG A 92 7.94 -8.13 9.14
CA ARG A 92 7.99 -8.59 7.75
C ARG A 92 8.56 -7.56 6.77
N LYS A 93 8.39 -6.26 7.05
CA LYS A 93 8.94 -5.19 6.22
C LYS A 93 10.48 -5.25 6.25
N MET A 94 11.07 -5.24 7.45
CA MET A 94 12.52 -5.32 7.61
C MET A 94 13.09 -6.63 7.04
N LEU A 95 12.41 -7.76 7.29
CA LEU A 95 12.85 -9.04 6.75
C LEU A 95 12.82 -9.07 5.21
N SER A 96 11.84 -8.41 4.58
CA SER A 96 11.79 -8.30 3.12
C SER A 96 12.82 -7.32 2.55
N GLU A 97 13.20 -6.30 3.30
CA GLU A 97 14.28 -5.37 2.93
C GLU A 97 15.64 -6.06 3.02
N LEU A 98 15.90 -6.85 4.07
CA LEU A 98 17.10 -7.69 4.18
C LEU A 98 17.19 -8.70 3.03
N ALA A 99 16.07 -9.32 2.66
CA ALA A 99 16.03 -10.29 1.57
C ALA A 99 16.41 -9.69 0.20
N ILE A 100 16.33 -8.37 0.02
CA ILE A 100 16.68 -7.68 -1.23
C ILE A 100 18.07 -7.05 -1.15
N ASN A 101 18.32 -6.32 -0.06
CA ASN A 101 19.48 -5.46 0.06
C ASN A 101 20.69 -6.18 0.68
N ASP A 102 20.46 -7.15 1.56
CA ASP A 102 21.51 -7.88 2.28
C ASP A 102 21.13 -9.38 2.41
N MET A 103 21.44 -10.12 1.36
CA MET A 103 21.21 -11.57 1.33
C MET A 103 22.09 -12.31 2.34
N ALA A 104 23.27 -11.78 2.68
CA ALA A 104 24.18 -12.40 3.65
C ALA A 104 23.56 -12.40 5.06
N ALA A 105 23.06 -11.25 5.51
CA ALA A 105 22.34 -11.15 6.79
C ALA A 105 21.06 -12.01 6.79
N PHE A 106 20.32 -12.06 5.68
CA PHE A 106 19.14 -12.92 5.55
C PHE A 106 19.52 -14.41 5.68
N THR A 107 20.62 -14.85 5.08
CA THR A 107 21.12 -16.24 5.17
C THR A 107 21.50 -16.60 6.61
N GLN A 108 22.13 -15.70 7.35
CA GLN A 108 22.42 -15.90 8.78
C GLN A 108 21.15 -16.12 9.61
N LEU A 109 20.10 -15.28 9.37
CA LEU A 109 18.80 -15.43 10.02
C LEU A 109 18.13 -16.76 9.65
N ALA A 110 18.22 -17.18 8.41
CA ALA A 110 17.70 -18.47 7.95
C ALA A 110 18.43 -19.66 8.62
N GLY A 111 19.75 -19.54 8.80
CA GLY A 111 20.57 -20.52 9.55
C GLY A 111 20.16 -20.62 11.02
N GLN A 112 19.99 -19.48 11.69
CA GLN A 112 19.49 -19.45 13.08
C GLN A 112 18.10 -20.07 13.21
N ALA A 113 17.20 -19.77 12.27
CA ALA A 113 15.86 -20.36 12.22
C ALA A 113 15.90 -21.88 12.02
N ARG A 114 16.81 -22.37 11.18
CA ARG A 114 17.01 -23.81 10.95
C ARG A 114 17.52 -24.50 12.20
N ASN A 115 18.55 -23.95 12.87
CA ASN A 115 19.12 -24.49 14.11
C ASN A 115 18.08 -24.56 15.23
N ALA A 116 17.22 -23.53 15.37
CA ALA A 116 16.14 -23.51 16.36
C ALA A 116 15.03 -24.54 16.09
N LEU A 117 14.95 -25.07 14.88
CA LEU A 117 14.01 -26.13 14.51
C LEU A 117 14.60 -27.53 14.61
N GLY A 118 15.91 -27.65 14.88
CA GLY A 118 16.61 -28.94 14.94
C GLY A 118 16.75 -29.63 13.58
N LYS A 119 16.86 -28.86 12.53
CA LYS A 119 16.99 -29.33 11.15
C LYS A 119 18.32 -28.92 10.53
#